data_f849ff8e25c0e153c0db3f131015322b
#
_entry.id   f849ff8e25c0e153c0db3f131015322b
#
_cell.length_a   1.000
_cell.length_b   1.000
_cell.length_c   1.000
_cell.angle_alpha   90.00
_cell.angle_beta   90.00
_cell.angle_gamma   90.00
#
_symmetry.space_group_name_H-M   'P 1'
#
loop_
_entity.id
_entity.type
_entity.pdbx_description
1 polymer ?
#
loop_
_entity_poly.entity_id
_entity_poly.type
_entity_poly.pdbx_seq_one_letter_code
_entity_poly.pdbx_strand_id
1 'polypeptide(L)'
;PGNLAIALHPDESYAVVKAPNGELYIMAEALTEKVMKIGGFDSYEIVETHPGSFFENMLADHPFLPKTSRLVLADYVTMDSGTGCVHTAPGFGADDYVTCKRYGMDMVVPVDDQGKHTAYAGKYEGMTTDESNPVILQDMKDNGSLFASEDIVHSYPHCWRCKQPIIFRATPQWFCSVESFK
;
A
#
# COMPACT_ATOMS: atom_id res chain seq x y z
N PRO A 1 4.16 7.56 2.51
CA PRO A 1 4.21 8.67 1.54
C PRO A 1 4.31 8.24 0.07
N GLY A 2 4.97 7.11 -0.22
CA GLY A 2 5.15 6.58 -1.59
C GLY A 2 3.93 5.97 -2.25
N ASN A 3 2.82 5.79 -1.55
CA ASN A 3 1.60 5.24 -2.11
C ASN A 3 1.06 6.09 -3.27
N LEU A 4 0.77 5.46 -4.40
CA LEU A 4 0.09 6.08 -5.55
C LEU A 4 -1.20 5.34 -5.93
N ALA A 5 -1.31 4.07 -5.56
CA ALA A 5 -2.45 3.25 -5.92
C ALA A 5 -2.80 2.26 -4.80
N ILE A 6 -3.99 1.69 -4.93
CA ILE A 6 -4.48 0.56 -4.13
C ILE A 6 -4.84 -0.53 -5.14
N ALA A 7 -4.14 -1.67 -5.08
CA ALA A 7 -4.39 -2.79 -5.98
C ALA A 7 -5.46 -3.73 -5.42
N LEU A 8 -6.38 -4.14 -6.29
CA LEU A 8 -7.40 -5.15 -6.05
C LEU A 8 -7.26 -6.28 -7.06
N HIS A 9 -7.65 -7.51 -6.68
CA HIS A 9 -7.74 -8.61 -7.65
C HIS A 9 -8.97 -8.41 -8.55
N PRO A 10 -8.85 -8.51 -9.89
CA PRO A 10 -9.95 -8.19 -10.81
C PRO A 10 -11.19 -9.05 -10.61
N ASP A 11 -11.00 -10.35 -10.38
CA ASP A 11 -12.06 -11.36 -10.40
C ASP A 11 -12.55 -11.78 -9.01
N GLU A 12 -11.80 -11.43 -7.95
CA GLU A 12 -12.19 -11.76 -6.58
C GLU A 12 -13.33 -10.86 -6.09
N SER A 13 -14.12 -11.38 -5.16
CA SER A 13 -15.28 -10.69 -4.61
C SER A 13 -14.88 -9.74 -3.48
N TYR A 14 -15.33 -8.50 -3.56
CA TYR A 14 -15.16 -7.45 -2.55
C TYR A 14 -16.50 -7.05 -1.98
N ALA A 15 -16.58 -6.99 -0.65
CA ALA A 15 -17.75 -6.58 0.08
C ALA A 15 -17.67 -5.10 0.49
N VAL A 16 -18.79 -4.40 0.38
CA VAL A 16 -19.04 -3.14 1.06
C VAL A 16 -19.67 -3.49 2.40
N VAL A 17 -18.93 -3.28 3.47
CA VAL A 17 -19.28 -3.73 4.82
C VAL A 17 -19.65 -2.53 5.68
N LYS A 18 -20.84 -2.57 6.28
CA LYS A 18 -21.30 -1.56 7.24
C LYS A 18 -21.00 -2.03 8.66
N ALA A 19 -20.22 -1.23 9.38
CA ALA A 19 -19.94 -1.45 10.79
C ALA A 19 -21.04 -0.88 11.70
N PRO A 20 -21.12 -1.29 12.97
CA PRO A 20 -22.09 -0.78 13.94
C PRO A 20 -22.00 0.73 14.20
N ASN A 21 -20.83 1.34 13.97
CA ASN A 21 -20.63 2.80 14.04
C ASN A 21 -21.21 3.57 12.85
N GLY A 22 -21.74 2.85 11.83
CA GLY A 22 -22.34 3.41 10.62
C GLY A 22 -21.36 3.65 9.48
N GLU A 23 -20.08 3.43 9.68
CA GLU A 23 -19.06 3.56 8.62
C GLU A 23 -19.12 2.39 7.65
N LEU A 24 -18.74 2.66 6.39
CA LEU A 24 -18.65 1.67 5.32
C LEU A 24 -17.19 1.38 5.00
N TYR A 25 -16.87 0.10 4.89
CA TYR A 25 -15.55 -0.38 4.54
C TYR A 25 -15.59 -1.25 3.29
N ILE A 26 -14.56 -1.17 2.44
CA ILE A 26 -14.38 -2.05 1.28
C ILE A 26 -13.21 -2.99 1.57
N MET A 27 -13.47 -4.29 1.46
CA MET A 27 -12.47 -5.34 1.65
C MET A 27 -12.85 -6.60 0.89
N ALA A 28 -11.90 -7.50 0.68
CA ALA A 28 -12.21 -8.80 0.08
C ALA A 28 -13.25 -9.55 0.93
N GLU A 29 -14.29 -10.07 0.29
CA GLU A 29 -15.40 -10.76 0.97
C GLU A 29 -14.90 -11.93 1.82
N ALA A 30 -13.95 -12.71 1.29
CA ALA A 30 -13.34 -13.85 1.99
C ALA A 30 -12.58 -13.48 3.28
N LEU A 31 -12.18 -12.21 3.42
CA LEU A 31 -11.39 -11.71 4.56
C LEU A 31 -12.24 -10.91 5.55
N THR A 32 -13.50 -10.63 5.24
CA THR A 32 -14.37 -9.71 5.99
C THR A 32 -14.46 -10.07 7.46
N GLU A 33 -14.75 -11.33 7.81
CA GLU A 33 -14.89 -11.76 9.21
C GLU A 33 -13.61 -11.49 10.02
N LYS A 34 -12.47 -11.89 9.46
CA LYS A 34 -11.16 -11.70 10.10
C LYS A 34 -10.84 -10.22 10.29
N VAL A 35 -11.03 -9.41 9.23
CA VAL A 35 -10.71 -7.98 9.25
C VAL A 35 -11.59 -7.23 10.22
N MET A 36 -12.90 -7.48 10.22
CA MET A 36 -13.83 -6.82 11.14
C MET A 36 -13.53 -7.17 12.59
N LYS A 37 -13.17 -8.43 12.88
CA LYS A 37 -12.75 -8.85 14.22
C LYS A 37 -11.46 -8.15 14.68
N ILE A 38 -10.46 -7.99 13.80
CA ILE A 38 -9.23 -7.23 14.09
C ILE A 38 -9.57 -5.76 14.37
N GLY A 39 -10.55 -5.19 13.65
CA GLY A 39 -11.07 -3.84 13.88
C GLY A 39 -11.90 -3.68 15.17
N GLY A 40 -12.11 -4.77 15.92
CA GLY A 40 -12.88 -4.74 17.17
C GLY A 40 -14.40 -4.77 16.98
N PHE A 41 -14.88 -5.16 15.81
CA PHE A 41 -16.30 -5.28 15.50
C PHE A 41 -16.76 -6.74 15.58
N ASP A 42 -17.64 -7.04 16.53
CA ASP A 42 -18.24 -8.38 16.70
C ASP A 42 -19.43 -8.62 15.74
N SER A 43 -19.94 -7.58 15.13
CA SER A 43 -21.06 -7.64 14.17
C SER A 43 -20.85 -6.64 13.04
N TYR A 44 -21.38 -6.96 11.87
CA TYR A 44 -21.36 -6.10 10.69
C TYR A 44 -22.45 -6.55 9.70
N GLU A 45 -22.72 -5.73 8.71
CA GLU A 45 -23.65 -6.05 7.62
C GLU A 45 -22.91 -5.94 6.27
N ILE A 46 -22.99 -6.96 5.42
CA ILE A 46 -22.56 -6.85 4.03
C ILE A 46 -23.68 -6.18 3.26
N VAL A 47 -23.46 -4.96 2.81
CA VAL A 47 -24.46 -4.14 2.10
C VAL A 47 -24.48 -4.48 0.62
N GLU A 48 -23.30 -4.62 0.02
CA GLU A 48 -23.12 -4.93 -1.40
C GLU A 48 -21.88 -5.81 -1.60
N THR A 49 -21.85 -6.51 -2.72
CA THR A 49 -20.71 -7.33 -3.14
C THR A 49 -20.48 -7.14 -4.63
N HIS A 50 -19.24 -6.88 -4.99
CA HIS A 50 -18.82 -6.64 -6.39
C HIS A 50 -17.48 -7.31 -6.70
N PRO A 51 -17.19 -7.68 -7.94
CA PRO A 51 -15.83 -8.06 -8.33
C PRO A 51 -14.89 -6.86 -8.20
N GLY A 52 -13.59 -7.12 -7.94
CA GLY A 52 -12.61 -6.04 -7.81
C GLY A 52 -12.55 -5.10 -9.02
N SER A 53 -12.84 -5.63 -10.22
CA SER A 53 -12.93 -4.83 -11.46
C SER A 53 -14.00 -3.73 -11.41
N PHE A 54 -15.02 -3.87 -10.58
CA PHE A 54 -16.03 -2.82 -10.37
C PHE A 54 -15.43 -1.53 -9.79
N PHE A 55 -14.42 -1.65 -8.95
CA PHE A 55 -13.78 -0.51 -8.28
C PHE A 55 -12.63 0.11 -9.08
N GLU A 56 -12.32 -0.43 -10.26
CA GLU A 56 -11.22 0.05 -11.09
C GLU A 56 -11.37 1.55 -11.40
N ASN A 57 -10.27 2.28 -11.28
CA ASN A 57 -10.16 3.72 -11.51
C ASN A 57 -10.90 4.63 -10.51
N MET A 58 -11.53 4.10 -9.48
CA MET A 58 -12.00 4.93 -8.37
C MET A 58 -10.80 5.58 -7.67
N LEU A 59 -11.05 6.69 -7.00
CA LEU A 59 -10.04 7.45 -6.26
C LEU A 59 -10.34 7.38 -4.77
N ALA A 60 -9.31 7.12 -3.99
CA ALA A 60 -9.34 7.21 -2.53
C ALA A 60 -8.45 8.36 -2.06
N ASP A 61 -8.89 9.12 -1.07
CA ASP A 61 -8.05 10.14 -0.45
C ASP A 61 -6.90 9.47 0.31
N HIS A 62 -5.70 10.03 0.15
CA HIS A 62 -4.56 9.53 0.90
C HIS A 62 -4.71 9.91 2.39
N PRO A 63 -4.47 8.97 3.35
CA PRO A 63 -4.85 9.17 4.75
C PRO A 63 -4.15 10.33 5.47
N PHE A 64 -3.02 10.84 4.97
CA PHE A 64 -2.26 11.91 5.63
C PHE A 64 -1.51 12.87 4.67
N LEU A 65 -1.63 12.70 3.36
CA LEU A 65 -1.07 13.63 2.37
C LEU A 65 -2.18 14.18 1.48
N PRO A 66 -2.09 15.43 1.01
CA PRO A 66 -3.11 16.07 0.17
C PRO A 66 -3.05 15.56 -1.28
N LYS A 67 -3.27 14.27 -1.48
CA LYS A 67 -3.30 13.59 -2.77
C LYS A 67 -4.29 12.43 -2.75
N THR A 68 -4.61 11.91 -3.91
CA THR A 68 -5.44 10.71 -4.07
C THR A 68 -4.61 9.51 -4.48
N SER A 69 -5.12 8.32 -4.15
CA SER A 69 -4.63 7.02 -4.59
C SER A 69 -5.67 6.38 -5.50
N ARG A 70 -5.26 5.95 -6.69
CA ARG A 70 -6.16 5.32 -7.66
C ARG A 70 -6.31 3.84 -7.37
N LEU A 71 -7.52 3.31 -7.44
CA LEU A 71 -7.76 1.88 -7.38
C LEU A 71 -7.40 1.25 -8.74
N VAL A 72 -6.55 0.23 -8.69
CA VAL A 72 -6.00 -0.47 -9.86
C VAL A 72 -6.18 -1.97 -9.73
N LEU A 73 -6.11 -2.70 -10.83
CA LEU A 73 -6.24 -4.15 -10.82
C LEU A 73 -4.88 -4.84 -10.91
N ALA A 74 -4.70 -5.90 -10.12
CA ALA A 74 -3.48 -6.70 -10.14
C ALA A 74 -3.73 -8.15 -9.72
N ASP A 75 -3.28 -9.09 -10.56
CA ASP A 75 -3.49 -10.53 -10.35
C ASP A 75 -2.65 -11.10 -9.19
N TYR A 76 -1.65 -10.35 -8.71
CA TYR A 76 -0.82 -10.77 -7.58
C TYR A 76 -1.49 -10.54 -6.20
N VAL A 77 -2.63 -9.87 -6.15
CA VAL A 77 -3.38 -9.66 -4.90
C VAL A 77 -3.98 -10.98 -4.47
N THR A 78 -3.66 -11.42 -3.24
CA THR A 78 -4.14 -12.69 -2.68
C THR A 78 -5.21 -12.48 -1.61
N MET A 79 -6.00 -13.54 -1.36
CA MET A 79 -7.10 -13.54 -0.39
C MET A 79 -6.73 -14.30 0.91
N ASP A 80 -5.47 -14.46 1.21
CA ASP A 80 -4.98 -15.23 2.37
C ASP A 80 -4.62 -14.34 3.58
N SER A 81 -4.39 -13.05 3.35
CA SER A 81 -4.00 -12.10 4.42
C SER A 81 -4.41 -10.65 4.12
N GLY A 82 -4.39 -9.81 5.16
CA GLY A 82 -4.73 -8.40 5.04
C GLY A 82 -6.20 -8.16 4.73
N THR A 83 -6.48 -7.20 3.86
CA THR A 83 -7.83 -6.76 3.49
C THR A 83 -8.22 -7.12 2.04
N GLY A 84 -7.29 -7.70 1.25
CA GLY A 84 -7.44 -7.82 -0.20
C GLY A 84 -7.27 -6.50 -0.96
N CYS A 85 -6.99 -5.39 -0.27
CA CYS A 85 -6.66 -4.09 -0.86
C CYS A 85 -5.19 -3.79 -0.57
N VAL A 86 -4.34 -3.82 -1.60
CA VAL A 86 -2.89 -3.78 -1.43
C VAL A 86 -2.35 -2.38 -1.72
N HIS A 87 -1.64 -1.81 -0.73
CA HIS A 87 -0.84 -0.61 -0.92
C HIS A 87 0.14 -0.78 -2.08
N THR A 88 0.18 0.17 -3.01
CA THR A 88 0.98 0.08 -4.23
C THR A 88 1.82 1.35 -4.41
N ALA A 89 3.15 1.16 -4.46
CA ALA A 89 4.13 2.23 -4.56
C ALA A 89 5.22 1.88 -5.59
N PRO A 90 5.18 2.42 -6.82
CA PRO A 90 6.01 2.00 -7.95
C PRO A 90 7.51 2.15 -7.73
N GLY A 91 7.92 3.01 -6.81
CA GLY A 91 9.33 3.21 -6.47
C GLY A 91 9.91 2.18 -5.50
N PHE A 92 9.09 1.24 -4.96
CA PHE A 92 9.48 0.37 -3.85
C PHE A 92 9.20 -1.12 -4.08
N GLY A 93 8.55 -1.48 -5.18
CA GLY A 93 8.26 -2.87 -5.54
C GLY A 93 8.26 -3.08 -7.05
N ALA A 94 8.75 -4.24 -7.51
CA ALA A 94 8.79 -4.57 -8.94
C ALA A 94 7.38 -4.75 -9.51
N ASP A 95 6.51 -5.46 -8.80
CA ASP A 95 5.12 -5.68 -9.20
C ASP A 95 4.33 -4.37 -9.16
N ASP A 96 4.56 -3.53 -8.14
CA ASP A 96 3.99 -2.19 -8.03
C ASP A 96 4.38 -1.32 -9.23
N TYR A 97 5.67 -1.37 -9.62
CA TYR A 97 6.16 -0.64 -10.79
C TYR A 97 5.45 -1.08 -12.08
N VAL A 98 5.39 -2.39 -12.32
CA VAL A 98 4.74 -2.94 -13.53
C VAL A 98 3.26 -2.55 -13.58
N THR A 99 2.57 -2.66 -12.45
CA THR A 99 1.15 -2.30 -12.32
C THR A 99 0.96 -0.81 -12.55
N CYS A 100 1.67 0.06 -11.83
CA CYS A 100 1.54 1.52 -12.00
C CYS A 100 1.88 1.99 -13.41
N LYS A 101 2.91 1.40 -14.04
CA LYS A 101 3.28 1.68 -15.43
C LYS A 101 2.16 1.34 -16.41
N ARG A 102 1.45 0.21 -16.21
CA ARG A 102 0.28 -0.18 -17.03
C ARG A 102 -0.82 0.87 -16.98
N TYR A 103 -1.00 1.54 -15.83
CA TYR A 103 -1.97 2.62 -15.64
C TYR A 103 -1.43 4.02 -15.99
N GLY A 104 -0.22 4.13 -16.56
CA GLY A 104 0.38 5.40 -16.96
C GLY A 104 0.76 6.31 -15.80
N MET A 105 1.01 5.74 -14.63
CA MET A 105 1.43 6.49 -13.44
C MET A 105 2.94 6.75 -13.44
N ASP A 106 3.33 7.94 -13.01
CA ASP A 106 4.73 8.30 -12.83
C ASP A 106 5.36 7.53 -11.67
N MET A 107 6.68 7.28 -11.78
CA MET A 107 7.44 6.70 -10.68
C MET A 107 7.80 7.78 -9.67
N VAL A 108 7.32 7.65 -8.44
CA VAL A 108 7.66 8.54 -7.34
C VAL A 108 8.48 7.78 -6.29
N VAL A 109 9.63 8.35 -5.93
CA VAL A 109 10.54 7.80 -4.91
C VAL A 109 10.75 8.86 -3.82
N PRO A 110 9.89 8.93 -2.80
CA PRO A 110 9.97 9.94 -1.75
C PRO A 110 11.02 9.62 -0.67
N VAL A 111 12.05 8.84 -1.01
CA VAL A 111 13.17 8.49 -0.11
C VAL A 111 14.48 8.69 -0.86
N ASP A 112 15.41 9.39 -0.25
CA ASP A 112 16.73 9.70 -0.80
C ASP A 112 17.74 8.53 -0.65
N ASP A 113 19.00 8.76 -1.06
CA ASP A 113 20.09 7.78 -0.99
C ASP A 113 20.53 7.45 0.45
N GLN A 114 20.10 8.23 1.44
CA GLN A 114 20.37 8.01 2.85
C GLN A 114 19.20 7.29 3.55
N GLY A 115 18.16 6.93 2.84
CA GLY A 115 16.95 6.32 3.41
C GLY A 115 16.03 7.32 4.11
N LYS A 116 16.19 8.63 3.85
CA LYS A 116 15.38 9.69 4.43
C LYS A 116 14.29 10.16 3.49
N HIS A 117 13.16 10.52 4.06
CA HIS A 117 12.09 11.11 3.29
C HIS A 117 12.48 12.46 2.69
N THR A 118 12.13 12.65 1.42
CA THR A 118 12.27 13.93 0.71
C THR A 118 11.06 14.84 0.99
N ALA A 119 11.11 16.10 0.51
CA ALA A 119 10.01 17.06 0.61
C ALA A 119 8.65 16.52 0.10
N TYR A 120 8.64 15.52 -0.78
CA TYR A 120 7.43 14.84 -1.24
C TYR A 120 6.62 14.19 -0.10
N ALA A 121 7.28 13.80 0.98
CA ALA A 121 6.65 13.22 2.15
C ALA A 121 6.05 14.26 3.12
N GLY A 122 6.09 15.55 2.79
CA GLY A 122 5.55 16.63 3.61
C GLY A 122 6.21 16.72 4.98
N LYS A 123 5.43 16.68 6.05
CA LYS A 123 5.94 16.84 7.43
C LYS A 123 6.93 15.75 7.88
N TYR A 124 7.06 14.66 7.14
CA TYR A 124 8.01 13.58 7.44
C TYR A 124 9.38 13.79 6.77
N GLU A 125 9.56 14.91 6.02
CA GLU A 125 10.84 15.24 5.37
C GLU A 125 12.01 15.16 6.34
N GLY A 126 13.11 14.53 5.89
CA GLY A 126 14.33 14.34 6.67
C GLY A 126 14.32 13.19 7.68
N MET A 127 13.17 12.62 8.02
CA MET A 127 13.10 11.41 8.84
C MET A 127 13.52 10.19 8.01
N THR A 128 14.18 9.23 8.63
CA THR A 128 14.35 7.91 8.03
C THR A 128 12.99 7.17 7.97
N THR A 129 12.92 6.11 7.16
CA THR A 129 11.71 5.29 7.08
C THR A 129 11.33 4.70 8.44
N ASP A 130 12.31 4.26 9.24
CA ASP A 130 12.08 3.67 10.56
C ASP A 130 11.60 4.71 11.58
N GLU A 131 12.17 5.92 11.57
CA GLU A 131 11.74 7.03 12.43
C GLU A 131 10.32 7.51 12.09
N SER A 132 9.95 7.50 10.81
CA SER A 132 8.64 7.98 10.36
C SER A 132 7.50 6.99 10.63
N ASN A 133 7.76 5.67 10.66
CA ASN A 133 6.73 4.66 10.83
C ASN A 133 5.84 4.87 12.08
N PRO A 134 6.39 5.02 13.30
CA PRO A 134 5.57 5.25 14.50
C PRO A 134 4.83 6.61 14.44
N VAL A 135 5.43 7.62 13.82
CA VAL A 135 4.81 8.96 13.69
C VAL A 135 3.62 8.88 12.73
N ILE A 136 3.78 8.23 11.57
CA ILE A 136 2.69 8.01 10.60
C ILE A 136 1.54 7.23 11.24
N LEU A 137 1.86 6.17 11.97
CA LEU A 137 0.85 5.37 12.66
C LEU A 137 0.06 6.19 13.69
N GLN A 138 0.76 7.06 14.44
CA GLN A 138 0.10 7.96 15.40
C GLN A 138 -0.79 8.99 14.69
N ASP A 139 -0.30 9.59 13.60
CA ASP A 139 -1.08 10.53 12.81
C ASP A 139 -2.36 9.91 12.24
N MET A 140 -2.28 8.66 11.77
CA MET A 140 -3.44 7.94 11.27
C MET A 140 -4.45 7.58 12.37
N LYS A 141 -3.97 7.35 13.60
CA LYS A 141 -4.85 7.21 14.77
C LYS A 141 -5.55 8.52 15.12
N ASP A 142 -4.78 9.60 15.15
CA ASP A 142 -5.28 10.92 15.58
C ASP A 142 -6.30 11.51 14.59
N ASN A 143 -6.14 11.23 13.30
CA ASN A 143 -7.08 11.69 12.27
C ASN A 143 -8.21 10.69 11.95
N GLY A 144 -8.25 9.53 12.64
CA GLY A 144 -9.27 8.51 12.48
C GLY A 144 -9.17 7.67 11.19
N SER A 145 -8.08 7.76 10.43
CA SER A 145 -7.91 6.99 9.18
C SER A 145 -7.35 5.57 9.40
N LEU A 146 -6.88 5.26 10.61
CA LEU A 146 -6.40 3.92 10.95
C LEU A 146 -7.57 3.04 11.39
N PHE A 147 -7.89 2.05 10.57
CA PHE A 147 -8.89 1.04 10.93
C PHE A 147 -8.41 0.12 12.06
N ALA A 148 -7.26 -0.52 11.87
CA ALA A 148 -6.61 -1.39 12.87
C ALA A 148 -5.13 -1.57 12.54
N SER A 149 -4.37 -2.10 13.50
CA SER A 149 -2.97 -2.51 13.29
C SER A 149 -2.70 -3.83 13.99
N GLU A 150 -1.94 -4.70 13.34
CA GLU A 150 -1.53 -6.00 13.84
C GLU A 150 -0.02 -6.17 13.65
N ASP A 151 0.65 -6.70 14.66
CA ASP A 151 2.08 -7.04 14.55
C ASP A 151 2.23 -8.39 13.85
N ILE A 152 3.06 -8.43 12.82
CA ILE A 152 3.37 -9.66 12.09
C ILE A 152 4.86 -9.97 12.15
N VAL A 153 5.20 -11.26 12.15
CA VAL A 153 6.59 -11.73 12.07
C VAL A 153 6.81 -12.36 10.70
N HIS A 154 7.75 -11.84 9.94
CA HIS A 154 8.09 -12.34 8.63
C HIS A 154 9.60 -12.24 8.36
N SER A 155 10.08 -12.98 7.36
CA SER A 155 11.47 -12.87 6.90
C SER A 155 11.67 -11.55 6.16
N TYR A 156 12.70 -10.80 6.54
CA TYR A 156 13.06 -9.55 5.87
C TYR A 156 14.55 -9.54 5.48
N PRO A 157 14.91 -9.09 4.28
CA PRO A 157 16.30 -9.07 3.85
C PRO A 157 17.12 -8.02 4.59
N HIS A 158 18.31 -8.42 5.03
CA HIS A 158 19.27 -7.56 5.71
C HIS A 158 20.58 -7.48 4.92
N CYS A 159 21.26 -6.36 5.03
CA CYS A 159 22.60 -6.19 4.48
C CYS A 159 23.55 -7.24 5.05
N TRP A 160 24.23 -8.00 4.18
CA TRP A 160 25.16 -9.04 4.62
C TRP A 160 26.33 -8.51 5.44
N ARG A 161 26.72 -7.23 5.25
CA ARG A 161 27.85 -6.56 5.91
C ARG A 161 27.44 -5.95 7.26
N CYS A 162 26.50 -4.99 7.27
CA CYS A 162 26.11 -4.24 8.47
C CYS A 162 24.92 -4.86 9.24
N LYS A 163 24.27 -5.90 8.68
CA LYS A 163 23.10 -6.59 9.27
C LYS A 163 21.86 -5.73 9.45
N GLN A 164 21.87 -4.51 8.93
CA GLN A 164 20.68 -3.66 8.96
C GLN A 164 19.68 -4.06 7.89
N PRO A 165 18.36 -3.85 8.10
CA PRO A 165 17.35 -4.05 7.08
C PRO A 165 17.66 -3.20 5.84
N ILE A 166 17.34 -3.72 4.66
CA ILE A 166 17.53 -2.99 3.41
C ILE A 166 16.23 -2.31 2.98
N ILE A 167 16.34 -1.23 2.23
CA ILE A 167 15.20 -0.55 1.60
C ILE A 167 15.20 -0.93 0.13
N PHE A 168 14.07 -1.48 -0.36
CA PHE A 168 13.83 -1.60 -1.80
C PHE A 168 13.47 -0.24 -2.34
N ARG A 169 14.25 0.28 -3.27
CA ARG A 169 14.09 1.61 -3.83
C ARG A 169 14.54 1.66 -5.28
N ALA A 170 13.70 2.20 -6.15
CA ALA A 170 14.09 2.47 -7.53
C ALA A 170 15.19 3.56 -7.56
N THR A 171 16.24 3.31 -8.32
CA THR A 171 17.34 4.25 -8.51
C THR A 171 17.68 4.38 -9.99
N PRO A 172 18.08 5.57 -10.47
CA PRO A 172 18.61 5.72 -11.83
C PRO A 172 19.84 4.83 -12.02
N GLN A 173 19.89 4.08 -13.12
CA GLN A 173 21.01 3.22 -13.46
C GLN A 173 21.39 3.39 -14.94
N TRP A 174 22.67 3.24 -15.24
CA TRP A 174 23.16 3.16 -16.60
C TRP A 174 23.11 1.71 -17.08
N PHE A 175 22.51 1.49 -18.24
CA PHE A 175 22.50 0.20 -18.92
C PHE A 175 23.25 0.31 -20.24
N CYS A 176 24.14 -0.65 -20.51
CA CYS A 176 24.87 -0.76 -21.76
C CYS A 176 24.61 -2.13 -22.37
N SER A 177 24.13 -2.16 -23.61
CA SER A 177 23.98 -3.41 -24.36
C SER A 177 25.33 -3.93 -24.78
N VAL A 178 25.79 -5.04 -24.18
CA VAL A 178 27.05 -5.71 -24.58
C VAL A 178 27.00 -6.31 -25.99
N GLU A 179 25.82 -6.55 -26.53
CA GLU A 179 25.65 -7.08 -27.89
C GLU A 179 26.04 -6.05 -28.96
N SER A 180 25.94 -4.77 -28.61
CA SER A 180 26.32 -3.66 -29.52
C SER A 180 27.81 -3.52 -29.74
N PHE A 181 28.64 -4.27 -28.98
CA PHE A 181 30.11 -4.20 -29.04
C PHE A 181 30.76 -5.52 -29.55
N LYS A 182 29.97 -6.44 -30.09
CA LYS A 182 30.46 -7.66 -30.74
C LYS A 182 30.75 -7.46 -32.23
#